data_0338053a0e9fe5f54574599100889fc7
#
_entry.id   0338053a0e9fe5f54574599100889fc7
#
_cell.length_a   1.000
_cell.length_b   1.000
_cell.length_c   1.000
_cell.angle_alpha   90.00
_cell.angle_beta   90.00
_cell.angle_gamma   90.00
#
_symmetry.space_group_name_H-M   'P 1'
#
loop_
_entity.id
_entity.type
_entity.pdbx_description
1 polymer ?
#
loop_
_entity_poly.entity_id
_entity_poly.type
_entity_poly.pdbx_seq_one_letter_code
_entity_poly.pdbx_strand_id
1 'polypeptide(L)'
;GYDSKYRSHFIEPMDSLFNIIQKMYLEEQTAIYGTDHIYGIDPFNEVDSPNWNEDFLAKVSKKIYESIYQVDAEAKWLQMTWMFYHDQKKWTQPRIRSFLEAVPDDKLILLDYYCDSTEIWRNTEMYYGKPYMWCYLGNFGGNSMMVGNLDDVDVKIEKLFVEGGENVYGLGATLEGFDVNPFMYEFVFDQAWDYPLTTDQWIQNWAKCRGGNQDRHILKAWDSLHKKIYKKYATAGQAVLMNARPMLVGTDSWNTYPDITYNNRDLWDIWTEMLKASHINNTGYR
;
A
#
# COMPACT_ATOMS: atom_id res chain seq x y z
N GLY A 1 4.10 -20.79 17.77
CA GLY A 1 5.34 -20.11 17.47
C GLY A 1 6.36 -21.02 16.82
N TYR A 2 7.30 -20.44 16.09
CA TYR A 2 8.38 -21.19 15.47
C TYR A 2 9.37 -21.73 16.51
N ASP A 3 10.05 -22.84 16.20
CA ASP A 3 11.18 -23.35 16.95
C ASP A 3 12.21 -22.23 17.19
N SER A 4 12.82 -22.20 18.38
CA SER A 4 13.78 -21.16 18.79
C SER A 4 14.91 -20.93 17.79
N LYS A 5 15.33 -21.96 17.04
CA LYS A 5 16.36 -21.86 15.99
C LYS A 5 15.95 -21.03 14.76
N TYR A 6 14.66 -20.77 14.57
CA TYR A 6 14.12 -19.99 13.46
C TYR A 6 13.61 -18.61 13.91
N ARG A 7 13.81 -18.23 15.17
CA ARG A 7 13.44 -16.91 15.64
C ARG A 7 14.40 -15.88 15.10
N SER A 8 13.85 -14.76 14.63
CA SER A 8 14.64 -13.56 14.33
C SER A 8 15.26 -13.01 15.61
N HIS A 9 16.45 -12.47 15.48
CA HIS A 9 17.13 -11.79 16.57
C HIS A 9 17.17 -10.30 16.26
N PHE A 10 16.72 -9.49 17.21
CA PHE A 10 16.85 -8.04 17.12
C PHE A 10 18.30 -7.68 17.48
N ILE A 11 18.99 -7.02 16.55
CA ILE A 11 20.31 -6.42 16.81
C ILE A 11 20.05 -4.96 17.13
N GLU A 12 20.39 -4.53 18.33
CA GLU A 12 20.22 -3.14 18.72
C GLU A 12 21.04 -2.22 17.81
N PRO A 13 20.43 -1.15 17.24
CA PRO A 13 21.15 -0.20 16.40
C PRO A 13 22.33 0.48 17.09
N MET A 14 22.37 0.46 18.43
CA MET A 14 23.49 0.97 19.22
C MET A 14 24.68 0.00 19.29
N ASP A 15 24.48 -1.27 18.94
CA ASP A 15 25.56 -2.23 18.86
C ASP A 15 26.46 -1.94 17.65
N SER A 16 27.77 -2.01 17.82
CA SER A 16 28.73 -1.84 16.72
C SER A 16 28.54 -2.84 15.60
N LEU A 17 28.08 -4.05 15.92
CA LEU A 17 27.77 -5.10 14.94
C LEU A 17 26.66 -4.68 13.97
N PHE A 18 25.67 -3.94 14.44
CA PHE A 18 24.61 -3.40 13.57
C PHE A 18 25.20 -2.56 12.42
N ASN A 19 26.06 -1.61 12.76
CA ASN A 19 26.70 -0.75 11.74
C ASN A 19 27.59 -1.53 10.78
N ILE A 20 28.34 -2.53 11.28
CA ILE A 20 29.20 -3.36 10.44
C ILE A 20 28.36 -4.14 9.43
N ILE A 21 27.28 -4.78 9.88
CA ILE A 21 26.38 -5.56 9.00
C ILE A 21 25.72 -4.64 7.98
N GLN A 22 25.14 -3.51 8.40
CA GLN A 22 24.49 -2.57 7.50
C GLN A 22 25.47 -2.05 6.44
N LYS A 23 26.65 -1.65 6.85
CA LYS A 23 27.69 -1.16 5.92
C LYS A 23 28.03 -2.23 4.89
N MET A 24 28.38 -3.43 5.30
CA MET A 24 28.73 -4.52 4.40
C MET A 24 27.60 -4.84 3.42
N TYR A 25 26.36 -4.89 3.92
CA TYR A 25 25.19 -5.17 3.09
C TYR A 25 24.97 -4.10 2.03
N LEU A 26 25.00 -2.82 2.41
CA LEU A 26 24.76 -1.70 1.49
C LEU A 26 25.91 -1.52 0.47
N GLU A 27 27.15 -1.73 0.89
CA GLU A 27 28.31 -1.71 -0.01
C GLU A 27 28.19 -2.81 -1.07
N GLU A 28 27.84 -4.04 -0.67
CA GLU A 28 27.66 -5.17 -1.59
C GLU A 28 26.44 -4.94 -2.53
N GLN A 29 25.32 -4.49 -1.98
CA GLN A 29 24.13 -4.16 -2.76
C GLN A 29 24.45 -3.10 -3.83
N THR A 30 25.15 -2.04 -3.45
CA THR A 30 25.55 -0.96 -4.37
C THR A 30 26.54 -1.46 -5.42
N ALA A 31 27.47 -2.33 -5.06
CA ALA A 31 28.42 -2.92 -5.99
C ALA A 31 27.76 -3.79 -7.07
N ILE A 32 26.67 -4.49 -6.71
CA ILE A 32 25.96 -5.41 -7.62
C ILE A 32 24.93 -4.68 -8.48
N TYR A 33 24.14 -3.78 -7.88
CA TYR A 33 22.95 -3.19 -8.50
C TYR A 33 23.10 -1.69 -8.82
N GLY A 34 24.13 -1.02 -8.33
CA GLY A 34 24.22 0.43 -8.33
C GLY A 34 23.35 1.04 -7.21
N THR A 35 23.14 2.35 -7.27
CA THR A 35 22.28 3.06 -6.32
C THR A 35 21.56 4.23 -6.99
N ASP A 36 20.33 4.48 -6.55
CA ASP A 36 19.54 5.68 -6.79
C ASP A 36 19.47 6.58 -5.54
N HIS A 37 20.28 6.26 -4.53
CA HIS A 37 20.34 6.94 -3.23
C HIS A 37 19.09 6.81 -2.35
N ILE A 38 18.18 5.89 -2.68
CA ILE A 38 16.96 5.62 -1.88
C ILE A 38 17.04 4.21 -1.29
N TYR A 39 17.00 4.12 0.03
CA TYR A 39 17.17 2.87 0.76
C TYR A 39 15.94 2.57 1.61
N GLY A 40 15.25 1.46 1.30
CA GLY A 40 14.14 0.95 2.09
C GLY A 40 14.65 0.22 3.34
N ILE A 41 14.36 0.74 4.51
CA ILE A 41 14.63 0.08 5.79
C ILE A 41 13.38 0.19 6.66
N ASP A 42 12.89 -0.92 7.14
CA ASP A 42 11.65 -1.01 7.92
C ASP A 42 11.90 -1.65 9.29
N PRO A 43 12.41 -0.86 10.26
CA PRO A 43 12.60 -1.34 11.62
C PRO A 43 11.24 -1.51 12.31
N PHE A 44 11.14 -2.47 13.21
CA PHE A 44 9.94 -2.72 14.02
C PHE A 44 8.67 -3.09 13.22
N ASN A 45 8.82 -3.56 11.99
CA ASN A 45 7.68 -4.08 11.23
C ASN A 45 7.16 -5.36 11.90
N GLU A 46 5.98 -5.26 12.54
CA GLU A 46 5.35 -6.33 13.33
C GLU A 46 6.26 -6.93 14.42
N VAL A 47 7.27 -6.20 14.83
CA VAL A 47 8.21 -6.58 15.89
C VAL A 47 8.21 -5.49 16.96
N ASP A 48 8.10 -5.90 18.23
CA ASP A 48 8.14 -4.99 19.34
C ASP A 48 9.51 -4.33 19.51
N SER A 49 9.49 -3.02 19.77
CA SER A 49 10.68 -2.34 20.26
C SER A 49 11.05 -2.86 21.64
N PRO A 50 12.33 -3.11 21.92
CA PRO A 50 12.78 -3.54 23.26
C PRO A 50 12.57 -2.45 24.31
N ASN A 51 12.40 -1.20 23.88
CA ASN A 51 12.15 -0.07 24.76
C ASN A 51 11.27 0.99 24.06
N TRP A 52 10.18 1.38 24.70
CA TRP A 52 9.22 2.34 24.17
C TRP A 52 9.44 3.78 24.68
N ASN A 53 10.60 4.06 25.29
CA ASN A 53 10.96 5.43 25.64
C ASN A 53 11.24 6.27 24.38
N GLU A 54 10.77 7.50 24.35
CA GLU A 54 10.90 8.41 23.21
C GLU A 54 12.36 8.67 22.84
N ASP A 55 13.23 8.92 23.84
CA ASP A 55 14.67 9.12 23.61
C ASP A 55 15.35 7.88 23.00
N PHE A 56 14.89 6.68 23.38
CA PHE A 56 15.42 5.44 22.79
C PHE A 56 15.00 5.34 21.33
N LEU A 57 13.73 5.58 21.02
CA LEU A 57 13.21 5.53 19.65
C LEU A 57 13.91 6.56 18.74
N ALA A 58 14.13 7.77 19.23
CA ALA A 58 14.90 8.79 18.52
C ALA A 58 16.35 8.34 18.24
N LYS A 59 17.02 7.76 19.23
CA LYS A 59 18.38 7.24 19.05
C LYS A 59 18.44 6.11 18.03
N VAL A 60 17.47 5.20 18.04
CA VAL A 60 17.35 4.11 17.06
C VAL A 60 17.19 4.66 15.66
N SER A 61 16.23 5.56 15.45
CA SER A 61 15.97 6.18 14.16
C SER A 61 17.19 6.92 13.62
N LYS A 62 17.80 7.76 14.45
CA LYS A 62 19.03 8.47 14.12
C LYS A 62 20.14 7.51 13.72
N LYS A 63 20.32 6.42 14.45
CA LYS A 63 21.40 5.47 14.22
C LYS A 63 21.22 4.66 12.93
N ILE A 64 19.98 4.31 12.61
CA ILE A 64 19.64 3.69 11.32
C ILE A 64 20.01 4.65 10.18
N TYR A 65 19.59 5.90 10.25
CA TYR A 65 19.94 6.90 9.24
C TYR A 65 21.45 7.10 9.12
N GLU A 66 22.17 7.26 10.24
CA GLU A 66 23.62 7.40 10.24
C GLU A 66 24.33 6.21 9.57
N SER A 67 23.80 4.99 9.72
CA SER A 67 24.38 3.78 9.10
C SER A 67 24.26 3.79 7.58
N ILE A 68 23.18 4.36 7.04
CA ILE A 68 23.00 4.54 5.59
C ILE A 68 23.90 5.66 5.10
N TYR A 69 23.89 6.79 5.80
CA TYR A 69 24.66 7.98 5.44
C TYR A 69 26.19 7.73 5.40
N GLN A 70 26.69 6.83 6.23
CA GLN A 70 28.11 6.43 6.24
C GLN A 70 28.54 5.73 4.94
N VAL A 71 27.62 5.08 4.25
CA VAL A 71 27.89 4.40 2.98
C VAL A 71 27.61 5.34 1.80
N ASP A 72 26.56 6.14 1.91
CA ASP A 72 26.11 7.03 0.86
C ASP A 72 25.66 8.38 1.46
N ALA A 73 26.44 9.44 1.22
CA ALA A 73 26.16 10.77 1.74
C ALA A 73 24.91 11.41 1.11
N GLU A 74 24.45 10.92 -0.05
CA GLU A 74 23.22 11.37 -0.71
C GLU A 74 21.99 10.59 -0.26
N ALA A 75 22.18 9.56 0.54
CA ALA A 75 21.12 8.64 0.95
C ALA A 75 19.88 9.33 1.49
N LYS A 76 18.73 8.80 1.06
CA LYS A 76 17.41 9.03 1.64
C LYS A 76 16.87 7.70 2.15
N TRP A 77 16.33 7.73 3.34
CA TRP A 77 15.67 6.57 3.93
C TRP A 77 14.20 6.53 3.51
N LEU A 78 13.76 5.44 2.92
CA LEU A 78 12.37 5.16 2.61
C LEU A 78 11.79 4.24 3.70
N GLN A 79 10.79 4.73 4.45
CA GLN A 79 10.20 4.02 5.58
C GLN A 79 8.71 3.75 5.35
N MET A 80 8.31 2.49 5.49
CA MET A 80 6.88 2.14 5.55
C MET A 80 6.28 2.50 6.90
N THR A 81 5.05 3.02 6.91
CA THR A 81 4.37 3.41 8.14
C THR A 81 3.46 2.31 8.71
N TRP A 82 3.56 1.10 8.17
CA TRP A 82 2.80 -0.06 8.66
C TRP A 82 2.91 -0.25 10.17
N MET A 83 4.09 -0.08 10.73
CA MET A 83 4.31 -0.19 12.17
C MET A 83 3.44 0.78 12.98
N PHE A 84 3.17 1.99 12.48
CA PHE A 84 2.30 2.97 13.15
C PHE A 84 0.82 2.58 13.06
N TYR A 85 0.43 1.90 11.99
CA TYR A 85 -0.91 1.36 11.81
C TYR A 85 -1.13 0.08 12.64
N HIS A 86 -0.20 -0.86 12.59
CA HIS A 86 -0.34 -2.19 13.18
C HIS A 86 -0.42 -2.15 14.71
N ASP A 87 0.37 -1.28 15.35
CA ASP A 87 0.39 -1.17 16.80
C ASP A 87 0.18 0.27 17.32
N GLN A 88 -0.96 0.84 16.99
CA GLN A 88 -1.35 2.21 17.39
C GLN A 88 -1.33 2.44 18.90
N LYS A 89 -1.46 1.37 19.71
CA LYS A 89 -1.41 1.49 21.18
C LYS A 89 -0.01 1.78 21.69
N LYS A 90 1.00 1.25 21.00
CA LYS A 90 2.41 1.46 21.36
C LYS A 90 2.99 2.68 20.64
N TRP A 91 2.67 2.86 19.37
CA TRP A 91 3.07 4.00 18.57
C TRP A 91 2.15 5.20 18.81
N THR A 92 2.29 5.82 19.99
CA THR A 92 1.60 7.08 20.33
C THR A 92 2.20 8.26 19.56
N GLN A 93 1.43 9.32 19.37
CA GLN A 93 1.91 10.52 18.65
C GLN A 93 3.28 11.03 19.16
N PRO A 94 3.56 11.17 20.47
CA PRO A 94 4.88 11.60 20.93
C PRO A 94 6.01 10.64 20.49
N ARG A 95 5.77 9.33 20.50
CA ARG A 95 6.74 8.33 20.07
C ARG A 95 7.00 8.37 18.58
N ILE A 96 5.95 8.48 17.76
CA ILE A 96 6.07 8.66 16.31
C ILE A 96 6.87 9.93 16.03
N ARG A 97 6.51 11.05 16.66
CA ARG A 97 7.19 12.33 16.50
C ARG A 97 8.66 12.23 16.85
N SER A 98 8.99 11.69 18.00
CA SER A 98 10.38 11.52 18.45
C SER A 98 11.20 10.64 17.50
N PHE A 99 10.60 9.57 16.97
CA PHE A 99 11.23 8.69 15.98
C PHE A 99 11.51 9.42 14.66
N LEU A 100 10.54 10.19 14.15
CA LEU A 100 10.65 10.86 12.85
C LEU A 100 11.56 12.10 12.91
N GLU A 101 11.45 12.93 13.93
CA GLU A 101 12.24 14.17 14.07
C GLU A 101 13.75 13.92 14.30
N ALA A 102 14.15 12.69 14.62
CA ALA A 102 15.56 12.32 14.78
C ALA A 102 16.36 12.22 13.47
N VAL A 103 15.67 12.24 12.33
CA VAL A 103 16.25 12.21 10.98
C VAL A 103 16.01 13.56 10.30
N PRO A 104 16.95 14.13 9.50
CA PRO A 104 16.70 15.36 8.76
C PRO A 104 15.50 15.25 7.81
N ASP A 105 14.76 16.35 7.59
CA ASP A 105 13.49 16.33 6.88
C ASP A 105 13.62 15.88 5.42
N ASP A 106 14.69 16.30 4.73
CA ASP A 106 14.95 15.93 3.36
C ASP A 106 15.56 14.52 3.17
N LYS A 107 15.79 13.81 4.26
CA LYS A 107 16.47 12.51 4.30
C LYS A 107 15.58 11.33 4.67
N LEU A 108 14.30 11.56 4.94
CA LEU A 108 13.34 10.51 5.26
C LEU A 108 12.07 10.71 4.43
N ILE A 109 11.71 9.68 3.66
CA ILE A 109 10.46 9.64 2.89
C ILE A 109 9.59 8.55 3.49
N LEU A 110 8.34 8.88 3.79
CA LEU A 110 7.39 7.95 4.38
C LEU A 110 6.43 7.41 3.33
N LEU A 111 6.16 6.11 3.38
CA LEU A 111 5.07 5.50 2.65
C LEU A 111 3.90 5.31 3.62
N ASP A 112 2.86 6.13 3.51
CA ASP A 112 1.62 5.92 4.27
C ASP A 112 0.91 4.69 3.72
N TYR A 113 1.16 3.56 4.36
CA TYR A 113 1.14 2.23 3.77
C TYR A 113 -0.25 1.75 3.33
N TYR A 114 -1.32 2.11 4.05
CA TYR A 114 -2.66 1.54 3.88
C TYR A 114 -3.75 2.61 3.78
N CYS A 115 -3.54 3.61 2.94
CA CYS A 115 -4.40 4.77 2.86
C CYS A 115 -5.79 4.49 2.30
N ASP A 116 -5.95 3.45 1.48
CA ASP A 116 -7.27 3.01 1.02
C ASP A 116 -8.17 2.58 2.20
N SER A 117 -7.61 2.18 3.33
CA SER A 117 -8.36 1.91 4.57
C SER A 117 -8.12 2.99 5.62
N THR A 118 -6.88 3.17 6.06
CA THR A 118 -6.51 4.02 7.21
C THR A 118 -5.36 4.94 6.86
N GLU A 119 -5.63 6.23 6.88
CA GLU A 119 -4.65 7.30 6.61
C GLU A 119 -3.98 7.75 7.91
N ILE A 120 -2.73 7.36 8.13
CA ILE A 120 -1.97 7.71 9.36
C ILE A 120 -1.55 9.18 9.35
N TRP A 121 -1.32 9.77 8.18
CA TRP A 121 -0.95 11.17 8.04
C TRP A 121 -1.93 12.13 8.75
N ARG A 122 -3.24 11.80 8.78
CA ARG A 122 -4.27 12.59 9.46
C ARG A 122 -4.08 12.66 10.97
N ASN A 123 -3.54 11.60 11.56
CA ASN A 123 -3.37 11.47 13.00
C ASN A 123 -1.97 11.91 13.49
N THR A 124 -1.09 12.29 12.56
CA THR A 124 0.31 12.63 12.83
C THR A 124 0.69 14.03 12.35
N GLU A 125 -0.29 14.95 12.24
CA GLU A 125 -0.03 16.31 11.75
C GLU A 125 0.80 16.31 10.47
N MET A 126 0.35 15.52 9.45
CA MET A 126 1.07 15.32 8.19
C MET A 126 2.52 14.86 8.43
N TYR A 127 2.70 13.87 9.32
CA TYR A 127 4.01 13.34 9.71
C TYR A 127 5.00 14.39 10.20
N TYR A 128 4.49 15.44 10.85
CA TYR A 128 5.29 16.54 11.42
C TYR A 128 6.21 17.21 10.39
N GLY A 129 5.75 17.29 9.12
CA GLY A 129 6.48 17.91 8.02
C GLY A 129 7.42 16.99 7.24
N LYS A 130 7.52 15.71 7.56
CA LYS A 130 8.29 14.75 6.76
C LYS A 130 7.62 14.52 5.40
N PRO A 131 8.38 14.43 4.30
CA PRO A 131 7.85 14.01 3.01
C PRO A 131 7.16 12.66 3.10
N TYR A 132 5.96 12.54 2.55
CA TYR A 132 5.23 11.28 2.53
C TYR A 132 4.45 11.06 1.24
N MET A 133 4.25 9.79 0.92
CA MET A 133 3.43 9.33 -0.21
C MET A 133 2.17 8.68 0.34
N TRP A 134 1.03 9.03 -0.23
CA TRP A 134 -0.22 8.33 0.00
C TRP A 134 -0.20 7.02 -0.80
N CYS A 135 -0.24 5.87 -0.13
CA CYS A 135 -0.09 4.59 -0.79
C CYS A 135 -1.37 3.77 -0.76
N TYR A 136 -1.71 3.23 -1.93
CA TYR A 136 -2.77 2.26 -2.09
C TYR A 136 -2.22 0.84 -1.88
N LEU A 137 -2.78 0.10 -0.92
CA LEU A 137 -2.41 -1.30 -0.68
C LEU A 137 -3.27 -2.24 -1.54
N GLY A 138 -4.59 -2.04 -1.52
CA GLY A 138 -5.56 -2.76 -2.34
C GLY A 138 -5.86 -4.17 -1.87
N ASN A 139 -4.86 -5.02 -1.71
CA ASN A 139 -5.03 -6.40 -1.27
C ASN A 139 -3.80 -6.93 -0.56
N PHE A 140 -4.03 -7.86 0.35
CA PHE A 140 -2.99 -8.49 1.16
C PHE A 140 -2.57 -9.84 0.57
N GLY A 141 -1.27 -10.17 0.69
CA GLY A 141 -0.74 -11.49 0.40
C GLY A 141 -1.01 -12.00 -1.01
N GLY A 142 -1.09 -11.11 -2.01
CA GLY A 142 -1.36 -11.49 -3.39
C GLY A 142 -2.79 -11.97 -3.64
N ASN A 143 -3.74 -11.59 -2.79
CA ASN A 143 -5.15 -11.85 -3.01
C ASN A 143 -5.64 -11.13 -4.26
N SER A 144 -6.05 -11.89 -5.29
CA SER A 144 -6.48 -11.38 -6.60
C SER A 144 -7.98 -11.11 -6.71
N MET A 145 -8.70 -11.02 -5.61
CA MET A 145 -10.13 -10.72 -5.62
C MET A 145 -10.40 -9.32 -6.20
N MET A 146 -11.50 -9.17 -6.92
CA MET A 146 -11.97 -7.86 -7.40
C MET A 146 -12.53 -7.06 -6.24
N VAL A 147 -11.68 -6.29 -5.61
CA VAL A 147 -12.02 -5.42 -4.48
C VAL A 147 -11.46 -4.02 -4.70
N GLY A 148 -11.98 -3.10 -3.94
CA GLY A 148 -11.63 -1.69 -3.96
C GLY A 148 -12.89 -0.84 -3.81
N ASN A 149 -12.73 0.36 -3.30
CA ASN A 149 -13.82 1.34 -3.21
C ASN A 149 -13.42 2.60 -3.97
N LEU A 150 -13.76 2.63 -5.25
CA LEU A 150 -13.40 3.72 -6.15
C LEU A 150 -13.82 5.09 -5.62
N ASP A 151 -15.09 5.22 -5.19
CA ASP A 151 -15.62 6.51 -4.75
C ASP A 151 -14.94 7.01 -3.48
N ASP A 152 -14.59 6.13 -2.56
CA ASP A 152 -13.93 6.52 -1.32
C ASP A 152 -12.45 6.84 -1.56
N VAL A 153 -11.78 6.10 -2.43
CA VAL A 153 -10.39 6.39 -2.84
C VAL A 153 -10.32 7.74 -3.54
N ASP A 154 -11.25 8.05 -4.44
CA ASP A 154 -11.37 9.34 -5.12
C ASP A 154 -11.46 10.49 -4.10
N VAL A 155 -12.42 10.40 -3.17
CA VAL A 155 -12.61 11.39 -2.10
C VAL A 155 -11.38 11.53 -1.19
N LYS A 156 -10.69 10.43 -0.88
CA LYS A 156 -9.49 10.47 -0.04
C LYS A 156 -8.33 11.19 -0.74
N ILE A 157 -8.14 10.91 -2.02
CA ILE A 157 -7.07 11.55 -2.81
C ILE A 157 -7.39 13.05 -3.03
N GLU A 158 -8.64 13.42 -3.32
CA GLU A 158 -9.04 14.82 -3.38
C GLU A 158 -8.72 15.56 -2.07
N LYS A 159 -9.07 14.95 -0.93
CA LYS A 159 -8.75 15.51 0.39
C LYS A 159 -7.26 15.57 0.67
N LEU A 160 -6.48 14.60 0.21
CA LEU A 160 -5.02 14.63 0.36
C LEU A 160 -4.44 15.88 -0.29
N PHE A 161 -4.84 16.22 -1.51
CA PHE A 161 -4.33 17.39 -2.23
C PHE A 161 -4.78 18.72 -1.61
N VAL A 162 -5.87 18.74 -0.83
CA VAL A 162 -6.35 19.93 -0.14
C VAL A 162 -5.80 20.06 1.28
N GLU A 163 -5.70 18.96 2.01
CA GLU A 163 -5.45 18.91 3.44
C GLU A 163 -4.06 18.36 3.81
N GLY A 164 -3.40 17.64 2.90
CA GLY A 164 -2.19 16.87 3.17
C GLY A 164 -0.91 17.69 3.40
N GLY A 165 -0.96 19.00 3.14
CA GLY A 165 0.19 19.90 3.34
C GLY A 165 1.18 19.90 2.17
N GLU A 166 2.20 20.76 2.28
CA GLU A 166 3.22 20.92 1.24
C GLU A 166 4.22 19.75 1.18
N ASN A 167 4.21 18.88 2.17
CA ASN A 167 5.10 17.73 2.28
C ASN A 167 4.53 16.44 1.67
N VAL A 168 3.37 16.50 1.00
CA VAL A 168 2.89 15.41 0.14
C VAL A 168 3.86 15.23 -1.03
N TYR A 169 4.49 14.06 -1.10
CA TYR A 169 5.48 13.75 -2.14
C TYR A 169 4.84 13.14 -3.39
N GLY A 170 3.66 12.55 -3.25
CA GLY A 170 2.88 11.97 -4.34
C GLY A 170 2.00 10.80 -3.92
N LEU A 171 1.56 10.06 -4.93
CA LEU A 171 0.83 8.80 -4.75
C LEU A 171 1.76 7.62 -4.97
N GLY A 172 1.50 6.52 -4.25
CA GLY A 172 2.28 5.30 -4.32
C GLY A 172 1.43 4.04 -4.21
N ALA A 173 2.08 2.90 -4.32
CA ALA A 173 1.48 1.59 -4.08
C ALA A 173 2.38 0.74 -3.19
N THR A 174 1.76 0.04 -2.26
CA THR A 174 2.41 -0.87 -1.31
C THR A 174 1.89 -2.29 -1.49
N LEU A 175 1.69 -2.69 -2.74
CA LEU A 175 1.08 -3.98 -3.09
C LEU A 175 1.86 -5.18 -2.53
N GLU A 176 1.13 -6.17 -2.04
CA GLU A 176 1.68 -7.43 -1.56
C GLU A 176 1.41 -8.55 -2.57
N GLY A 177 2.39 -8.87 -3.40
CA GLY A 177 2.29 -9.89 -4.43
C GLY A 177 2.16 -9.33 -5.85
N PHE A 178 2.16 -10.24 -6.84
CA PHE A 178 2.26 -9.88 -8.25
C PHE A 178 0.92 -9.92 -9.00
N ASP A 179 -0.02 -10.75 -8.54
CA ASP A 179 -1.33 -10.92 -9.18
C ASP A 179 -2.38 -9.97 -8.59
N VAL A 180 -2.07 -8.68 -8.62
CA VAL A 180 -2.99 -7.64 -8.15
C VAL A 180 -3.91 -7.17 -9.28
N ASN A 181 -5.07 -6.64 -8.91
CA ASN A 181 -6.02 -6.10 -9.87
C ASN A 181 -5.53 -4.74 -10.42
N PRO A 182 -5.08 -4.65 -11.69
CA PRO A 182 -4.49 -3.43 -12.23
C PRO A 182 -5.46 -2.26 -12.30
N PHE A 183 -6.77 -2.51 -12.37
CA PHE A 183 -7.79 -1.49 -12.53
C PHE A 183 -7.75 -0.43 -11.42
N MET A 184 -7.68 -0.86 -10.16
CA MET A 184 -7.61 0.07 -9.03
C MET A 184 -6.29 0.85 -9.00
N TYR A 185 -5.17 0.21 -9.34
CA TYR A 185 -3.87 0.90 -9.37
C TYR A 185 -3.79 1.92 -10.50
N GLU A 186 -4.30 1.60 -11.69
CA GLU A 186 -4.42 2.57 -12.78
C GLU A 186 -5.27 3.77 -12.35
N PHE A 187 -6.40 3.52 -11.69
CA PHE A 187 -7.25 4.60 -11.16
C PHE A 187 -6.51 5.51 -10.19
N VAL A 188 -5.82 4.93 -9.20
CA VAL A 188 -5.06 5.69 -8.20
C VAL A 188 -3.97 6.53 -8.86
N PHE A 189 -3.17 5.94 -9.74
CA PHE A 189 -2.06 6.65 -10.37
C PHE A 189 -2.51 7.74 -11.36
N ASP A 190 -3.64 7.55 -12.03
CA ASP A 190 -4.21 8.59 -12.88
C ASP A 190 -4.64 9.83 -12.08
N GLN A 191 -5.01 9.68 -10.80
CA GLN A 191 -5.32 10.81 -9.91
C GLN A 191 -4.10 11.68 -9.56
N ALA A 192 -2.87 11.19 -9.79
CA ALA A 192 -1.66 11.99 -9.56
C ALA A 192 -1.48 13.13 -10.57
N TRP A 193 -2.20 13.09 -11.67
CA TRP A 193 -2.16 14.10 -12.71
C TRP A 193 -3.38 15.02 -12.60
N ASP A 194 -3.22 16.26 -13.03
CA ASP A 194 -4.34 17.22 -13.09
C ASP A 194 -5.36 16.77 -14.16
N TYR A 195 -6.25 15.87 -13.77
CA TYR A 195 -7.21 15.24 -14.65
C TYR A 195 -8.63 15.42 -14.11
N PRO A 196 -9.37 16.45 -14.54
CA PRO A 196 -10.65 16.83 -13.93
C PRO A 196 -11.79 15.90 -14.35
N LEU A 197 -11.61 14.59 -14.24
CA LEU A 197 -12.68 13.63 -14.51
C LEU A 197 -13.33 13.16 -13.22
N THR A 198 -14.64 13.04 -13.24
CA THR A 198 -15.35 12.28 -12.22
C THR A 198 -15.01 10.78 -12.34
N THR A 199 -15.14 10.02 -11.24
CA THR A 199 -14.98 8.56 -11.25
C THR A 199 -15.74 7.88 -12.39
N ASP A 200 -17.00 8.28 -12.64
CA ASP A 200 -17.80 7.75 -13.76
C ASP A 200 -17.17 8.05 -15.12
N GLN A 201 -16.69 9.26 -15.33
CA GLN A 201 -16.04 9.66 -16.59
C GLN A 201 -14.72 8.90 -16.80
N TRP A 202 -13.93 8.73 -15.74
CA TRP A 202 -12.71 7.97 -15.79
C TRP A 202 -12.99 6.51 -16.20
N ILE A 203 -13.95 5.84 -15.55
CA ILE A 203 -14.36 4.47 -15.87
C ILE A 203 -14.80 4.33 -17.31
N GLN A 204 -15.61 5.27 -17.79
CA GLN A 204 -16.07 5.27 -19.19
C GLN A 204 -14.90 5.40 -20.17
N ASN A 205 -13.93 6.27 -19.89
CA ASN A 205 -12.75 6.43 -20.72
C ASN A 205 -11.85 5.20 -20.66
N TRP A 206 -11.60 4.66 -19.48
CA TRP A 206 -10.82 3.44 -19.28
C TRP A 206 -11.45 2.26 -20.06
N ALA A 207 -12.76 2.08 -19.96
CA ALA A 207 -13.49 1.05 -20.67
C ALA A 207 -13.37 1.18 -22.21
N LYS A 208 -13.46 2.43 -22.72
CA LYS A 208 -13.26 2.72 -24.15
C LYS A 208 -11.85 2.39 -24.63
N CYS A 209 -10.84 2.80 -23.85
CA CYS A 209 -9.43 2.53 -24.17
C CYS A 209 -9.14 1.02 -24.22
N ARG A 210 -9.62 0.27 -23.25
CA ARG A 210 -9.43 -1.19 -23.16
C ARG A 210 -10.21 -1.96 -24.23
N GLY A 211 -11.43 -1.52 -24.54
CA GLY A 211 -12.29 -2.16 -25.54
C GLY A 211 -12.04 -1.73 -26.99
N GLY A 212 -11.26 -0.67 -27.17
CA GLY A 212 -10.96 -0.11 -28.50
C GLY A 212 -12.15 0.55 -29.19
N ASN A 213 -13.30 0.68 -28.54
CA ASN A 213 -14.50 1.33 -29.07
C ASN A 213 -15.48 1.74 -27.95
N GLN A 214 -16.58 2.40 -28.35
CA GLN A 214 -17.66 2.81 -27.46
C GLN A 214 -18.82 1.81 -27.43
N ASP A 215 -18.50 0.52 -27.26
CA ASP A 215 -19.55 -0.49 -27.20
C ASP A 215 -20.42 -0.29 -25.96
N ARG A 216 -21.75 -0.20 -26.17
CA ARG A 216 -22.72 0.05 -25.10
C ARG A 216 -22.74 -1.05 -24.02
N HIS A 217 -22.46 -2.29 -24.41
CA HIS A 217 -22.47 -3.42 -23.48
C HIS A 217 -21.24 -3.37 -22.57
N ILE A 218 -20.08 -2.99 -23.11
CA ILE A 218 -18.86 -2.77 -22.34
C ILE A 218 -19.04 -1.62 -21.37
N LEU A 219 -19.54 -0.48 -21.83
CA LEU A 219 -19.77 0.68 -20.98
C LEU A 219 -20.73 0.38 -19.83
N LYS A 220 -21.82 -0.35 -20.12
CA LYS A 220 -22.79 -0.79 -19.12
C LYS A 220 -22.18 -1.80 -18.12
N ALA A 221 -21.35 -2.71 -18.60
CA ALA A 221 -20.68 -3.69 -17.75
C ALA A 221 -19.75 -2.99 -16.76
N TRP A 222 -18.92 -2.03 -17.19
CA TRP A 222 -18.02 -1.26 -16.33
C TRP A 222 -18.75 -0.37 -15.35
N ASP A 223 -19.85 0.30 -15.77
CA ASP A 223 -20.73 1.02 -14.85
C ASP A 223 -21.29 0.09 -13.75
N SER A 224 -21.66 -1.11 -14.12
CA SER A 224 -22.15 -2.10 -13.15
C SER A 224 -21.04 -2.63 -12.24
N LEU A 225 -19.82 -2.83 -12.73
CA LEU A 225 -18.63 -3.17 -11.91
C LEU A 225 -18.40 -2.10 -10.85
N HIS A 226 -18.38 -0.83 -11.26
CA HIS A 226 -18.26 0.29 -10.34
C HIS A 226 -19.34 0.24 -9.25
N LYS A 227 -20.61 0.17 -9.64
CA LYS A 227 -21.74 0.30 -8.72
C LYS A 227 -21.99 -0.89 -7.80
N LYS A 228 -21.49 -2.08 -8.16
CA LYS A 228 -21.82 -3.33 -7.47
C LYS A 228 -20.62 -4.10 -6.94
N ILE A 229 -19.46 -3.99 -7.55
CA ILE A 229 -18.26 -4.77 -7.22
C ILE A 229 -17.24 -3.88 -6.49
N TYR A 230 -16.86 -2.77 -7.10
CA TYR A 230 -15.82 -1.87 -6.56
C TYR A 230 -16.40 -0.86 -5.54
N LYS A 231 -17.00 -1.39 -4.46
CA LYS A 231 -17.66 -0.62 -3.39
C LYS A 231 -17.15 -0.94 -1.99
N LYS A 232 -16.23 -1.89 -1.86
CA LYS A 232 -15.72 -2.33 -0.56
C LYS A 232 -14.22 -2.53 -0.63
N TYR A 233 -13.55 -2.23 0.47
CA TYR A 233 -12.14 -2.55 0.64
C TYR A 233 -11.91 -4.05 0.72
N ALA A 234 -10.68 -4.46 0.31
CA ALA A 234 -10.18 -5.74 0.73
C ALA A 234 -10.04 -5.73 2.25
N THR A 235 -10.62 -6.72 2.91
CA THR A 235 -10.21 -7.07 4.26
C THR A 235 -9.06 -8.07 4.16
N ALA A 236 -8.08 -7.93 5.03
CA ALA A 236 -6.99 -8.88 5.13
C ALA A 236 -7.57 -10.31 5.15
N GLY A 237 -7.07 -11.16 4.27
CA GLY A 237 -7.41 -12.57 4.27
C GLY A 237 -8.65 -12.99 3.49
N GLN A 238 -9.31 -12.10 2.77
CA GLN A 238 -10.36 -12.55 1.86
C GLN A 238 -9.75 -13.30 0.68
N ALA A 239 -9.90 -14.63 0.70
CA ALA A 239 -9.50 -15.45 -0.41
C ALA A 239 -10.52 -15.36 -1.55
N VAL A 240 -10.04 -15.44 -2.80
CA VAL A 240 -10.93 -15.77 -3.93
C VAL A 240 -11.56 -17.13 -3.70
N LEU A 241 -12.76 -17.34 -4.26
CA LEU A 241 -13.51 -18.58 -4.11
C LEU A 241 -12.67 -19.84 -4.40
N MET A 242 -11.74 -19.77 -5.34
CA MET A 242 -10.85 -20.88 -5.71
C MET A 242 -9.80 -21.20 -4.64
N ASN A 243 -9.42 -20.24 -3.82
CA ASN A 243 -8.40 -20.40 -2.77
C ASN A 243 -9.04 -20.62 -1.40
N ALA A 244 -10.34 -20.37 -1.26
CA ALA A 244 -11.05 -20.59 -0.01
C ALA A 244 -11.11 -22.08 0.31
N ARG A 245 -10.78 -22.45 1.55
CA ARG A 245 -10.99 -23.82 2.01
C ARG A 245 -12.48 -24.07 2.25
N PRO A 246 -13.05 -25.15 1.73
CA PRO A 246 -14.42 -25.52 2.06
C PRO A 246 -14.59 -25.72 3.57
N MET A 247 -15.52 -24.99 4.18
CA MET A 247 -15.79 -25.03 5.61
C MET A 247 -17.28 -25.00 5.88
N LEU A 248 -17.71 -25.69 6.94
CA LEU A 248 -19.12 -25.67 7.37
C LEU A 248 -19.44 -24.47 8.28
N VAL A 249 -18.45 -23.92 8.90
CA VAL A 249 -18.53 -22.73 9.78
C VAL A 249 -17.37 -21.81 9.46
N GLY A 250 -17.50 -20.52 9.81
CA GLY A 250 -16.48 -19.50 9.61
C GLY A 250 -15.11 -19.93 10.13
N THR A 251 -14.10 -19.29 9.69
CA THR A 251 -12.70 -19.62 9.93
C THR A 251 -12.08 -18.69 10.96
N ASP A 252 -11.15 -19.19 11.74
CA ASP A 252 -10.34 -18.40 12.68
C ASP A 252 -9.09 -17.79 12.02
N SER A 253 -8.83 -18.13 10.76
CA SER A 253 -7.64 -17.67 10.05
C SER A 253 -7.98 -16.48 9.15
N TRP A 254 -7.21 -15.42 9.30
CA TRP A 254 -7.35 -14.18 8.53
C TRP A 254 -7.21 -14.37 7.01
N ASN A 255 -6.60 -15.45 6.54
CA ASN A 255 -6.34 -15.74 5.12
C ASN A 255 -7.23 -16.86 4.54
N THR A 256 -8.29 -17.26 5.20
CA THR A 256 -9.16 -18.36 4.76
C THR A 256 -10.65 -18.03 4.83
N TYR A 257 -10.98 -16.73 4.86
CA TYR A 257 -12.36 -16.28 4.86
C TYR A 257 -13.05 -16.69 3.54
N PRO A 258 -14.16 -17.42 3.60
CA PRO A 258 -14.91 -17.79 2.41
C PRO A 258 -15.79 -16.67 1.86
N ASP A 259 -15.89 -15.56 2.58
CA ASP A 259 -16.78 -14.48 2.22
C ASP A 259 -16.21 -13.65 1.07
N ILE A 260 -17.04 -13.40 0.08
CA ILE A 260 -16.75 -12.52 -1.04
C ILE A 260 -17.46 -11.19 -0.80
N THR A 261 -16.81 -10.07 -1.13
CA THR A 261 -17.34 -8.73 -0.88
C THR A 261 -18.51 -8.33 -1.78
N TYR A 262 -18.77 -9.09 -2.81
CA TYR A 262 -19.79 -8.83 -3.83
C TYR A 262 -20.70 -10.03 -4.05
N ASN A 263 -21.84 -9.81 -4.71
CA ASN A 263 -22.76 -10.89 -5.09
C ASN A 263 -22.29 -11.55 -6.40
N ASN A 264 -22.09 -12.85 -6.37
CA ASN A 264 -21.68 -13.63 -7.55
C ASN A 264 -22.68 -13.52 -8.72
N ARG A 265 -23.96 -13.32 -8.44
CA ARG A 265 -24.97 -13.12 -9.48
C ARG A 265 -24.76 -11.81 -10.22
N ASP A 266 -24.42 -10.74 -9.52
CA ASP A 266 -24.08 -9.45 -10.13
C ASP A 266 -22.87 -9.58 -11.04
N LEU A 267 -21.82 -10.29 -10.60
CA LEU A 267 -20.65 -10.55 -11.43
C LEU A 267 -20.98 -11.37 -12.68
N TRP A 268 -21.82 -12.40 -12.54
CA TRP A 268 -22.28 -13.19 -13.69
C TRP A 268 -23.06 -12.35 -14.71
N ASP A 269 -23.97 -11.50 -14.26
CA ASP A 269 -24.75 -10.62 -15.13
C ASP A 269 -23.86 -9.60 -15.84
N ILE A 270 -22.83 -9.05 -15.16
CA ILE A 270 -21.83 -8.17 -15.73
C ILE A 270 -21.00 -8.89 -16.80
N TRP A 271 -20.52 -10.10 -16.50
CA TRP A 271 -19.76 -10.89 -17.47
C TRP A 271 -20.59 -11.26 -18.69
N THR A 272 -21.85 -11.62 -18.48
CA THR A 272 -22.79 -11.87 -19.58
C THR A 272 -22.99 -10.64 -20.46
N GLU A 273 -22.99 -9.44 -19.88
CA GLU A 273 -23.06 -8.19 -20.63
C GLU A 273 -21.78 -7.97 -21.45
N MET A 274 -20.59 -8.22 -20.91
CA MET A 274 -19.31 -8.14 -21.66
C MET A 274 -19.25 -9.12 -22.83
N LEU A 275 -19.75 -10.35 -22.66
CA LEU A 275 -19.78 -11.36 -23.73
C LEU A 275 -20.63 -10.93 -24.92
N LYS A 276 -21.70 -10.16 -24.73
CA LYS A 276 -22.50 -9.61 -25.84
C LYS A 276 -21.69 -8.69 -26.75
N ALA A 277 -20.80 -7.89 -26.19
CA ALA A 277 -19.92 -7.02 -26.97
C ALA A 277 -18.93 -7.81 -27.82
N SER A 278 -18.32 -8.88 -27.27
CA SER A 278 -17.33 -9.71 -27.97
C SER A 278 -17.88 -10.39 -29.22
N HIS A 279 -19.16 -10.74 -29.22
CA HIS A 279 -19.83 -11.37 -30.37
C HIS A 279 -20.17 -10.36 -31.48
N ILE A 280 -20.38 -9.10 -31.14
CA ILE A 280 -20.85 -8.09 -32.07
C ILE A 280 -19.71 -7.34 -32.75
N ASN A 281 -18.64 -7.02 -32.02
CA ASN A 281 -17.69 -5.98 -32.43
C ASN A 281 -16.24 -6.45 -32.55
N ASN A 282 -15.93 -7.74 -32.37
CA ASN A 282 -14.56 -8.25 -32.33
C ASN A 282 -13.63 -7.39 -31.47
N THR A 283 -14.12 -6.99 -30.31
CA THR A 283 -13.40 -6.13 -29.36
C THR A 283 -12.20 -6.83 -28.76
N GLY A 284 -11.24 -6.07 -28.24
CA GLY A 284 -10.09 -6.59 -27.51
C GLY A 284 -10.42 -7.31 -26.19
N TYR A 285 -11.68 -7.27 -25.73
CA TYR A 285 -12.18 -8.04 -24.59
C TYR A 285 -12.45 -9.51 -24.98
N ARG A 286 -11.40 -10.29 -25.08
CA ARG A 286 -11.50 -11.74 -25.31
C ARG A 286 -11.15 -12.53 -24.06
#